data_44bf0e88b30602ea749bd332ec796abd
#
_entry.id   44bf0e88b30602ea749bd332ec796abd
#
_cell.length_a   1.000
_cell.length_b   1.000
_cell.length_c   1.000
_cell.angle_alpha   90.00
_cell.angle_beta   90.00
_cell.angle_gamma   90.00
#
_symmetry.space_group_name_H-M   'P 1'
#
loop_
_entity.id
_entity.type
_entity.pdbx_description
1 polymer ?
#
loop_
_entity_poly.entity_id
_entity_poly.type
_entity_poly.pdbx_seq_one_letter_code
_entity_poly.pdbx_strand_id
1 'polypeptide(L)'
;MVGIITKMAVLSGVRVLEFAGLAPSPFAGMVLADFGAVVTRVDKVRALPINDVDRLARGKKSICIDLKNTRGKEIVRKLCLKSDVLIEPFRPGVMEKLGLGPEIVLEDNPRLIYARLTGIK
;
A
#
# COMPACT_ATOMS: atom_id res chain seq x y z
N MET A 1 7.55 -35.62 -13.67
CA MET A 1 6.69 -34.51 -13.30
C MET A 1 7.35 -33.71 -12.19
N VAL A 2 7.70 -32.50 -12.48
CA VAL A 2 8.27 -31.63 -11.46
C VAL A 2 7.13 -31.26 -10.51
N GLY A 3 7.22 -31.77 -9.26
CA GLY A 3 6.30 -31.32 -8.23
C GLY A 3 6.42 -29.82 -8.07
N ILE A 4 5.33 -29.09 -8.25
CA ILE A 4 5.28 -27.69 -7.87
C ILE A 4 5.42 -27.68 -6.37
N ILE A 5 6.64 -27.46 -5.90
CA ILE A 5 6.84 -27.11 -4.51
C ILE A 5 6.33 -25.69 -4.38
N THR A 6 5.08 -25.57 -3.99
CA THR A 6 4.55 -24.29 -3.53
C THR A 6 5.32 -23.98 -2.25
N LYS A 7 6.40 -23.22 -2.38
CA LYS A 7 7.02 -22.63 -1.20
C LYS A 7 5.95 -21.75 -0.56
N MET A 8 5.36 -22.22 0.52
CA MET A 8 4.54 -21.36 1.36
C MET A 8 5.46 -20.34 1.98
N ALA A 9 5.50 -19.15 1.40
CA ALA A 9 6.19 -18.04 2.00
C ALA A 9 5.45 -17.60 3.28
N VAL A 10 6.19 -17.07 4.24
CA VAL A 10 5.68 -16.71 5.58
C VAL A 10 4.44 -15.82 5.51
N LEU A 11 4.39 -14.90 4.54
CA LEU A 11 3.29 -13.96 4.37
C LEU A 11 2.35 -14.31 3.21
N SER A 12 2.34 -15.57 2.76
CA SER A 12 1.39 -16.00 1.73
C SER A 12 -0.05 -15.71 2.14
N GLY A 13 -0.81 -15.07 1.26
CA GLY A 13 -2.20 -14.70 1.51
C GLY A 13 -2.39 -13.35 2.21
N VAL A 14 -1.34 -12.75 2.74
CA VAL A 14 -1.40 -11.39 3.32
C VAL A 14 -1.49 -10.36 2.20
N ARG A 15 -2.47 -9.47 2.26
CA ARG A 15 -2.69 -8.39 1.30
C ARG A 15 -2.32 -7.05 1.90
N VAL A 16 -1.40 -6.37 1.27
CA VAL A 16 -0.86 -5.07 1.70
C VAL A 16 -1.24 -4.00 0.69
N LEU A 17 -1.82 -2.92 1.17
CA LEU A 17 -2.04 -1.70 0.40
C LEU A 17 -1.00 -0.68 0.84
N GLU A 18 -0.11 -0.29 -0.07
CA GLU A 18 0.96 0.67 0.19
C GLU A 18 0.69 1.97 -0.56
N PHE A 19 0.76 3.10 0.12
CA PHE A 19 0.74 4.40 -0.55
C PHE A 19 2.15 4.78 -0.99
N ALA A 20 2.28 5.20 -2.25
CA ALA A 20 3.56 5.64 -2.79
C ALA A 20 4.09 6.86 -2.03
N GLY A 21 5.36 6.85 -1.75
CA GLY A 21 6.04 7.92 -1.04
C GLY A 21 7.53 7.67 -0.92
N LEU A 22 8.19 8.43 -0.08
CA LEU A 22 9.60 8.28 0.17
C LEU A 22 9.87 7.10 1.12
N ALA A 23 11.07 6.53 1.01
CA ALA A 23 11.55 5.55 1.97
C ALA A 23 11.37 6.11 3.42
N PRO A 24 10.98 5.30 4.39
CA PRO A 24 11.10 3.83 4.48
C PRO A 24 9.87 3.03 4.02
N SER A 25 8.75 3.68 3.67
CA SER A 25 7.51 2.96 3.32
C SER A 25 7.68 2.03 2.10
N PRO A 26 8.26 2.48 0.96
CA PRO A 26 8.51 1.59 -0.16
C PRO A 26 9.43 0.42 0.19
N PHE A 27 10.40 0.63 1.05
CA PHE A 27 11.29 -0.43 1.53
C PHE A 27 10.52 -1.47 2.36
N ALA A 28 9.67 -1.04 3.28
CA ALA A 28 8.84 -1.94 4.08
C ALA A 28 7.93 -2.79 3.19
N GLY A 29 7.27 -2.18 2.21
CA GLY A 29 6.43 -2.90 1.27
C GLY A 29 7.21 -3.91 0.42
N MET A 30 8.42 -3.58 0.00
CA MET A 30 9.30 -4.50 -0.72
C MET A 30 9.68 -5.71 0.14
N VAL A 31 10.04 -5.50 1.40
CA VAL A 31 10.36 -6.58 2.32
C VAL A 31 9.14 -7.50 2.52
N LEU A 32 7.96 -6.93 2.71
CA LEU A 32 6.73 -7.73 2.84
C LEU A 32 6.44 -8.55 1.57
N ALA A 33 6.67 -7.96 0.38
CA ALA A 33 6.54 -8.68 -0.89
C ALA A 33 7.56 -9.81 -1.01
N ASP A 34 8.81 -9.59 -0.61
CA ASP A 34 9.86 -10.61 -0.62
C ASP A 34 9.50 -11.81 0.28
N PHE A 35 8.75 -11.58 1.37
CA PHE A 35 8.24 -12.63 2.25
C PHE A 35 6.90 -13.24 1.81
N GLY A 36 6.39 -12.85 0.66
CA GLY A 36 5.24 -13.51 0.03
C GLY A 36 3.91 -12.76 0.12
N ALA A 37 3.88 -11.56 0.71
CA ALA A 37 2.67 -10.74 0.72
C ALA A 37 2.34 -10.24 -0.69
N VAL A 38 1.05 -10.09 -0.97
CA VAL A 38 0.57 -9.41 -2.17
C VAL A 38 0.51 -7.92 -1.88
N VAL A 39 1.47 -7.17 -2.39
CA VAL A 39 1.56 -5.73 -2.18
C VAL A 39 1.03 -4.99 -3.40
N THR A 40 0.01 -4.17 -3.20
CA THR A 40 -0.52 -3.25 -4.20
C THR A 40 -0.17 -1.83 -3.78
N ARG A 41 0.57 -1.13 -4.64
CA ARG A 41 0.96 0.26 -4.41
C ARG A 41 -0.03 1.21 -5.07
N VAL A 42 -0.50 2.17 -4.32
CA VAL A 42 -1.31 3.29 -4.82
C VAL A 42 -0.36 4.40 -5.23
N ASP A 43 -0.24 4.62 -6.52
CA ASP A 43 0.59 5.65 -7.13
C ASP A 43 -0.23 6.89 -7.46
N LYS A 44 0.43 8.04 -7.47
CA LYS A 44 -0.16 9.28 -7.97
C LYS A 44 -0.23 9.26 -9.49
N VAL A 45 -1.26 9.88 -10.03
CA VAL A 45 -1.30 10.20 -11.45
C VAL A 45 -0.18 11.23 -11.72
N ARG A 46 0.78 10.85 -12.53
CA ARG A 46 1.93 11.70 -12.90
C ARG A 46 1.87 12.04 -14.38
N ALA A 47 2.27 13.26 -14.72
CA ALA A 47 2.63 13.58 -16.09
C ALA A 47 3.99 12.93 -16.43
N LEU A 48 4.04 12.24 -17.57
CA LEU A 48 5.28 11.62 -18.09
C LEU A 48 6.28 12.70 -18.57
N PRO A 49 7.61 12.36 -18.66
CA PRO A 49 8.20 11.04 -18.56
C PRO A 49 8.65 10.66 -17.14
N ILE A 50 8.57 9.37 -16.85
CA ILE A 50 9.12 8.81 -15.62
C ILE A 50 10.53 8.33 -15.93
N ASN A 51 11.52 9.08 -15.47
CA ASN A 51 12.92 8.73 -15.65
C ASN A 51 13.53 8.03 -14.43
N ASP A 52 12.73 7.82 -13.39
CA ASP A 52 13.22 7.26 -12.14
C ASP A 52 13.19 5.73 -12.18
N VAL A 53 14.34 5.14 -11.94
CA VAL A 53 14.44 3.70 -11.71
C VAL A 53 13.98 3.42 -10.27
N ASP A 54 12.77 2.94 -10.12
CA ASP A 54 12.24 2.53 -8.84
C ASP A 54 12.78 1.15 -8.44
N ARG A 55 13.80 1.16 -7.60
CA ARG A 55 14.47 -0.07 -7.14
C ARG A 55 13.70 -0.78 -6.02
N LEU A 56 12.65 -0.17 -5.49
CA LEU A 56 11.87 -0.69 -4.36
C LEU A 56 10.51 -1.24 -4.81
N ALA A 57 10.28 -1.33 -6.12
CA ALA A 57 9.01 -1.75 -6.71
C ALA A 57 8.89 -3.26 -6.95
N ARG A 58 9.97 -4.02 -6.76
CA ARG A 58 9.94 -5.46 -7.08
C ARG A 58 8.87 -6.20 -6.30
N GLY A 59 8.18 -7.10 -6.98
CA GLY A 59 7.13 -7.93 -6.39
C GLY A 59 5.82 -7.20 -6.09
N LYS A 60 5.71 -5.93 -6.43
CA LYS A 60 4.50 -5.13 -6.19
C LYS A 60 3.66 -4.98 -7.47
N LYS A 61 2.36 -4.84 -7.26
CA LYS A 61 1.42 -4.32 -8.26
C LYS A 61 1.26 -2.83 -8.04
N SER A 62 0.93 -2.09 -9.09
CA SER A 62 0.69 -0.65 -9.00
C SER A 62 -0.69 -0.30 -9.56
N ILE A 63 -1.36 0.63 -8.90
CA ILE A 63 -2.59 1.25 -9.38
C ILE A 63 -2.46 2.76 -9.22
N CYS A 64 -2.72 3.51 -10.29
CA CYS A 64 -2.74 4.97 -10.24
C CYS A 64 -4.12 5.47 -9.83
N ILE A 65 -4.20 6.21 -8.74
CA ILE A 65 -5.45 6.77 -8.22
C ILE A 65 -5.23 8.24 -7.86
N ASP A 66 -6.14 9.10 -8.32
CA ASP A 66 -6.20 10.47 -7.87
C ASP A 66 -6.96 10.56 -6.54
N LEU A 67 -6.23 10.75 -5.45
CA LEU A 67 -6.78 10.85 -4.10
C LEU A 67 -7.51 12.17 -3.83
N LYS A 68 -7.42 13.14 -4.74
CA LYS A 68 -8.21 14.39 -4.67
C LYS A 68 -9.61 14.18 -5.22
N ASN A 69 -9.83 13.16 -6.03
CA ASN A 69 -11.10 12.83 -6.61
C ASN A 69 -11.92 11.94 -5.67
N THR A 70 -13.22 12.25 -5.52
CA THR A 70 -14.12 11.48 -4.64
C THR A 70 -14.20 10.01 -5.03
N ARG A 71 -14.28 9.70 -6.33
CA ARG A 71 -14.29 8.33 -6.81
C ARG A 71 -12.97 7.59 -6.52
N GLY A 72 -11.85 8.31 -6.61
CA GLY A 72 -10.54 7.76 -6.24
C GLY A 72 -10.49 7.35 -4.77
N LYS A 73 -10.99 8.19 -3.88
CA LYS A 73 -11.10 7.88 -2.44
C LYS A 73 -11.99 6.67 -2.17
N GLU A 74 -13.12 6.57 -2.86
CA GLU A 74 -14.02 5.41 -2.74
C GLU A 74 -13.34 4.11 -3.17
N ILE A 75 -12.55 4.15 -4.26
CA ILE A 75 -11.78 2.99 -4.71
C ILE A 75 -10.78 2.57 -3.64
N VAL A 76 -10.06 3.52 -3.04
CA VAL A 76 -9.12 3.23 -1.96
C VAL A 76 -9.82 2.59 -0.76
N ARG A 77 -10.96 3.12 -0.33
CA ARG A 77 -11.75 2.52 0.75
C ARG A 77 -12.14 1.07 0.44
N LYS A 78 -12.56 0.79 -0.80
CA LYS A 78 -12.87 -0.57 -1.24
C LYS A 78 -11.63 -1.48 -1.23
N LEU A 79 -10.47 -0.96 -1.59
CA LEU A 79 -9.22 -1.71 -1.51
C LEU A 79 -8.85 -2.00 -0.06
N CYS A 80 -9.06 -1.05 0.85
CA CYS A 80 -8.83 -1.25 2.28
C CYS A 80 -9.70 -2.36 2.87
N LEU A 81 -10.96 -2.49 2.42
CA LEU A 81 -11.85 -3.58 2.85
C LEU A 81 -11.30 -4.98 2.52
N LYS A 82 -10.49 -5.07 1.47
CA LYS A 82 -9.91 -6.32 0.99
C LYS A 82 -8.45 -6.50 1.40
N SER A 83 -7.93 -5.59 2.20
CA SER A 83 -6.53 -5.61 2.64
C SER A 83 -6.42 -6.03 4.09
N ASP A 84 -5.27 -6.58 4.44
CA ASP A 84 -4.90 -6.94 5.81
C ASP A 84 -4.04 -5.86 6.46
N VAL A 85 -3.24 -5.17 5.65
CA VAL A 85 -2.32 -4.12 6.08
C VAL A 85 -2.42 -2.94 5.13
N LEU A 86 -2.44 -1.74 5.69
CA LEU A 86 -2.27 -0.49 4.96
C LEU A 86 -0.99 0.19 5.47
N ILE A 87 -0.14 0.63 4.55
CA ILE A 87 1.08 1.38 4.86
C ILE A 87 0.98 2.76 4.22
N GLU A 88 1.11 3.81 5.03
CA GLU A 88 1.09 5.19 4.54
C GLU A 88 2.29 5.99 5.08
N PRO A 89 2.98 6.75 4.19
CA PRO A 89 4.19 7.49 4.52
C PRO A 89 3.95 8.98 4.73
N PHE A 90 2.70 9.42 4.75
CA PHE A 90 2.38 10.85 4.73
C PHE A 90 2.59 11.51 6.09
N ARG A 91 2.72 12.84 6.06
CA ARG A 91 2.79 13.63 7.28
C ARG A 91 1.48 13.50 8.07
N PRO A 92 1.54 13.64 9.40
CA PRO A 92 0.34 13.63 10.24
C PRO A 92 -0.76 14.54 9.70
N GLY A 93 -2.00 14.05 9.67
CA GLY A 93 -3.16 14.79 9.20
C GLY A 93 -3.47 14.69 7.72
N VAL A 94 -2.55 14.22 6.88
CA VAL A 94 -2.80 14.12 5.42
C VAL A 94 -3.90 13.10 5.10
N MET A 95 -3.82 11.91 5.66
CA MET A 95 -4.83 10.87 5.43
C MET A 95 -6.19 11.27 5.98
N GLU A 96 -6.20 11.93 7.12
CA GLU A 96 -7.44 12.46 7.72
C GLU A 96 -8.11 13.50 6.82
N LYS A 97 -7.34 14.43 6.25
CA LYS A 97 -7.86 15.42 5.28
C LYS A 97 -8.40 14.77 4.02
N LEU A 98 -7.86 13.64 3.61
CA LEU A 98 -8.35 12.86 2.48
C LEU A 98 -9.61 12.04 2.80
N GLY A 99 -10.03 11.97 4.06
CA GLY A 99 -11.11 11.08 4.49
C GLY A 99 -10.71 9.61 4.50
N LEU A 100 -9.41 9.34 4.61
CA LEU A 100 -8.80 8.00 4.62
C LEU A 100 -8.02 7.75 5.92
N GLY A 101 -8.30 8.53 6.96
CA GLY A 101 -7.68 8.35 8.27
C GLY A 101 -8.11 7.05 8.95
N PRO A 102 -7.37 6.64 10.01
CA PRO A 102 -7.63 5.37 10.68
C PRO A 102 -9.04 5.26 11.24
N GLU A 103 -9.62 6.34 11.75
CA GLU A 103 -10.98 6.31 12.31
C GLU A 103 -12.01 5.82 11.28
N ILE A 104 -11.91 6.31 10.04
CA ILE A 104 -12.85 5.93 8.98
C ILE A 104 -12.51 4.54 8.43
N VAL A 105 -11.25 4.31 8.11
CA VAL A 105 -10.84 3.07 7.45
C VAL A 105 -10.95 1.86 8.36
N LEU A 106 -10.67 2.02 9.67
CA LEU A 106 -10.82 0.94 10.65
C LEU A 106 -12.27 0.70 11.06
N GLU A 107 -13.14 1.69 10.92
CA GLU A 107 -14.59 1.45 11.04
C GLU A 107 -15.08 0.56 9.92
N ASP A 108 -14.63 0.81 8.69
CA ASP A 108 -14.97 -0.03 7.52
C ASP A 108 -14.37 -1.44 7.63
N ASN A 109 -13.14 -1.56 8.12
CA ASN A 109 -12.42 -2.82 8.27
C ASN A 109 -11.66 -2.90 9.60
N PRO A 110 -12.31 -3.38 10.67
CA PRO A 110 -11.69 -3.44 12.01
C PRO A 110 -10.47 -4.38 12.11
N ARG A 111 -10.30 -5.28 11.14
CA ARG A 111 -9.17 -6.22 11.11
C ARG A 111 -7.91 -5.65 10.45
N LEU A 112 -8.04 -4.51 9.78
CA LEU A 112 -6.92 -3.88 9.07
C LEU A 112 -5.86 -3.39 10.06
N ILE A 113 -4.60 -3.69 9.76
CA ILE A 113 -3.45 -3.07 10.43
C ILE A 113 -3.12 -1.77 9.69
N TYR A 114 -3.37 -0.66 10.33
CA TYR A 114 -3.10 0.67 9.78
C TYR A 114 -1.71 1.14 10.21
N ALA A 115 -0.72 1.00 9.36
CA ALA A 115 0.67 1.32 9.66
C ALA A 115 1.06 2.71 9.11
N ARG A 116 1.48 3.58 10.01
CA ARG A 116 2.00 4.91 9.70
C ARG A 116 3.52 4.93 9.82
N LEU A 117 4.20 5.22 8.74
CA LEU A 117 5.65 5.33 8.71
C LEU A 117 6.03 6.81 8.58
N THR A 118 6.08 7.49 9.71
CA THR A 118 6.46 8.90 9.80
C THR A 118 7.87 9.03 10.37
N GLY A 119 8.63 10.00 9.84
CA GLY A 119 9.92 10.33 10.42
C GLY A 119 9.76 11.00 11.78
N ILE A 120 10.72 10.76 12.67
CA ILE A 120 10.85 11.52 13.92
C ILE A 120 11.36 12.92 13.54
N LYS A 121 10.67 13.96 14.00
CA LYS A 121 11.18 15.34 13.93
C LYS A 121 12.08 15.62 15.10
#